data_95becd6747c9c8ae776a456334fbb31b
#
_entry.id   95becd6747c9c8ae776a456334fbb31b
#
_cell.length_a   1.000
_cell.length_b   1.000
_cell.length_c   1.000
_cell.angle_alpha   90.00
_cell.angle_beta   90.00
_cell.angle_gamma   90.00
#
_symmetry.space_group_name_H-M   'P 1'
#
loop_
_entity.id
_entity.type
_entity.pdbx_description
1 polymer ?
#
loop_
_entity_poly.entity_id
_entity_poly.type
_entity_poly.pdbx_seq_one_letter_code
_entity_poly.pdbx_strand_id
1 'polypeptide(L)'
;MLEENLPPAFLNRDLDDLGCGDGRITLILRDIFQPTRLRGFDVNPILVKRARRKGIEAEVRDLSNQMPAGELAVMWGVLHHLRDREACLKHISENYAMAFIREPVKNNIRVDLEMGKPLDKKEIEVMVQKYFPHARFFYYGNSIFIFTLPRVDTQPR
;
A
#
# COMPACT_ATOMS: atom_id res chain seq x y z
N MET A 1 14.42 -8.67 5.69
CA MET A 1 13.05 -9.27 5.66
C MET A 1 12.22 -8.74 4.50
N LEU A 2 11.83 -7.44 4.42
CA LEU A 2 11.12 -6.93 3.24
C LEU A 2 12.00 -6.97 1.99
N GLU A 3 13.22 -6.49 2.06
CA GLU A 3 14.20 -6.50 0.96
C GLU A 3 14.45 -7.90 0.38
N GLU A 4 14.53 -8.91 1.24
CA GLU A 4 14.77 -10.32 0.85
C GLU A 4 13.57 -10.94 0.10
N ASN A 5 12.37 -10.41 0.32
CA ASN A 5 11.13 -10.92 -0.28
C ASN A 5 10.58 -10.01 -1.38
N LEU A 6 11.22 -8.86 -1.63
CA LEU A 6 10.78 -7.90 -2.63
C LEU A 6 10.97 -8.48 -4.04
N PRO A 7 9.90 -8.66 -4.82
CA PRO A 7 10.04 -9.09 -6.19
C PRO A 7 10.78 -8.04 -7.03
N PRO A 8 11.76 -8.42 -7.88
CA PRO A 8 12.54 -7.45 -8.69
C PRO A 8 11.67 -6.53 -9.56
N ALA A 9 10.47 -6.98 -9.94
CA ALA A 9 9.52 -6.18 -10.72
C ALA A 9 9.06 -4.90 -10.01
N PHE A 10 9.21 -4.82 -8.69
CA PHE A 10 8.82 -3.66 -7.88
C PHE A 10 9.91 -2.59 -7.77
N LEU A 11 11.14 -2.91 -8.17
CA LEU A 11 12.26 -1.96 -8.15
C LEU A 11 12.19 -0.98 -9.32
N ASN A 12 12.68 0.24 -9.09
CA ASN A 12 12.81 1.29 -10.12
C ASN A 12 11.49 1.63 -10.84
N ARG A 13 10.39 1.68 -10.09
CA ARG A 13 9.06 2.07 -10.58
C ARG A 13 8.68 3.44 -10.07
N ASP A 14 7.76 4.10 -10.77
CA ASP A 14 7.09 5.26 -10.21
C ASP A 14 6.20 4.80 -9.04
N LEU A 15 6.46 5.30 -7.84
CA LEU A 15 5.84 4.86 -6.60
C LEU A 15 4.93 5.93 -6.02
N ASP A 16 3.70 5.55 -5.77
CA ASP A 16 2.69 6.34 -5.05
C ASP A 16 2.45 5.74 -3.66
N ASP A 17 2.85 6.48 -2.61
CA ASP A 17 2.58 6.11 -1.22
C ASP A 17 1.20 6.64 -0.80
N LEU A 18 0.23 5.75 -0.75
CA LEU A 18 -1.17 6.03 -0.43
C LEU A 18 -1.38 5.99 1.09
N GLY A 19 -1.48 7.16 1.70
CA GLY A 19 -1.47 7.33 3.15
C GLY A 19 -0.07 7.58 3.70
N CYS A 20 0.70 8.45 3.05
CA CYS A 20 2.11 8.68 3.34
C CYS A 20 2.40 9.29 4.73
N GLY A 21 1.36 9.81 5.40
CA GLY A 21 1.50 10.47 6.70
C GLY A 21 2.52 11.61 6.66
N ASP A 22 3.42 11.62 7.64
CA ASP A 22 4.51 12.62 7.72
C ASP A 22 5.74 12.25 6.87
N GLY A 23 5.68 11.18 6.08
CA GLY A 23 6.72 10.74 5.15
C GLY A 23 7.86 9.94 5.76
N ARG A 24 7.83 9.56 7.06
CA ARG A 24 8.92 8.76 7.65
C ARG A 24 9.03 7.37 7.04
N ILE A 25 7.91 6.69 6.88
CA ILE A 25 7.87 5.38 6.25
C ILE A 25 8.15 5.50 4.75
N THR A 26 7.60 6.53 4.10
CA THR A 26 7.85 6.84 2.67
C THR A 26 9.33 6.90 2.33
N LEU A 27 10.17 7.49 3.19
CA LEU A 27 11.62 7.53 2.99
C LEU A 27 12.27 6.16 3.11
N ILE A 28 11.81 5.31 4.05
CA ILE A 28 12.27 3.92 4.16
C ILE A 28 11.89 3.13 2.90
N LEU A 29 10.65 3.30 2.44
CA LEU A 29 10.16 2.66 1.22
C LEU A 29 10.95 3.12 -0.01
N ARG A 30 11.30 4.42 -0.10
CA ARG A 30 12.17 4.95 -1.15
C ARG A 30 13.51 4.20 -1.20
N ASP A 31 14.13 4.00 -0.06
CA ASP A 31 15.45 3.36 0.01
C ASP A 31 15.36 1.86 -0.35
N ILE A 32 14.24 1.19 -0.08
CA ILE A 32 13.99 -0.22 -0.39
C ILE A 32 13.58 -0.41 -1.87
N PHE A 33 12.62 0.37 -2.37
CA PHE A 33 12.05 0.21 -3.72
C PHE A 33 12.85 0.94 -4.80
N GLN A 34 13.69 1.92 -4.42
CA GLN A 34 14.51 2.74 -5.33
C GLN A 34 13.69 3.34 -6.50
N PRO A 35 12.56 4.01 -6.21
CA PRO A 35 11.65 4.47 -7.25
C PRO A 35 12.28 5.52 -8.16
N THR A 36 11.86 5.53 -9.44
CA THR A 36 12.21 6.57 -10.41
C THR A 36 11.54 7.90 -10.08
N ARG A 37 10.31 7.83 -9.57
CA ARG A 37 9.56 8.95 -9.01
C ARG A 37 8.85 8.51 -7.74
N LEU A 38 8.80 9.39 -6.75
CA LEU A 38 8.12 9.13 -5.47
C LEU A 38 7.09 10.22 -5.19
N ARG A 39 5.82 9.85 -5.08
CA ARG A 39 4.75 10.73 -4.63
C ARG A 39 4.11 10.20 -3.37
N GLY A 40 3.66 11.10 -2.49
CA GLY A 40 2.92 10.74 -1.30
C GLY A 40 1.53 11.38 -1.29
N PHE A 41 0.53 10.67 -0.82
CA PHE A 41 -0.84 11.17 -0.69
C PHE A 41 -1.36 10.91 0.72
N ASP A 42 -1.94 11.93 1.35
CA ASP A 42 -2.56 11.79 2.67
C ASP A 42 -3.70 12.80 2.82
N VAL A 43 -4.71 12.46 3.59
CA VAL A 43 -5.86 13.36 3.84
C VAL A 43 -5.51 14.48 4.82
N ASN A 44 -4.48 14.30 5.63
CA ASN A 44 -4.10 15.25 6.68
C ASN A 44 -3.10 16.31 6.17
N PRO A 45 -3.52 17.59 6.01
CA PRO A 45 -2.66 18.64 5.47
C PRO A 45 -1.43 18.94 6.34
N ILE A 46 -1.51 18.69 7.65
CA ILE A 46 -0.38 18.91 8.56
C ILE A 46 0.70 17.85 8.31
N LEU A 47 0.31 16.59 8.13
CA LEU A 47 1.22 15.50 7.83
C LEU A 47 1.84 15.68 6.44
N VAL A 48 1.05 16.02 5.43
CA VAL A 48 1.55 16.33 4.08
C VAL A 48 2.58 17.46 4.10
N LYS A 49 2.32 18.54 4.87
CA LYS A 49 3.31 19.62 5.04
C LYS A 49 4.62 19.11 5.65
N ARG A 50 4.57 18.16 6.57
CA ARG A 50 5.78 17.54 7.17
C ARG A 50 6.51 16.65 6.16
N ALA A 51 5.77 15.87 5.35
CA ALA A 51 6.35 15.05 4.30
C ALA A 51 7.09 15.90 3.25
N ARG A 52 6.48 17.01 2.81
CA ARG A 52 7.11 17.98 1.90
C ARG A 52 8.40 18.56 2.44
N ARG A 53 8.47 18.85 3.75
CA ARG A 53 9.71 19.35 4.40
C ARG A 53 10.85 18.32 4.38
N LYS A 54 10.53 17.03 4.19
CA LYS A 54 11.49 15.94 4.03
C LYS A 54 11.86 15.67 2.57
N GLY A 55 11.40 16.53 1.64
CA GLY A 55 11.72 16.42 0.21
C GLY A 55 10.81 15.44 -0.56
N ILE A 56 9.68 15.02 0.01
CA ILE A 56 8.71 14.16 -0.67
C ILE A 56 7.74 15.04 -1.47
N GLU A 57 7.49 14.68 -2.74
CA GLU A 57 6.40 15.25 -3.55
C GLU A 57 5.07 14.72 -2.97
N ALA A 58 4.48 15.47 -2.02
CA ALA A 58 3.29 15.03 -1.31
C ALA A 58 2.09 15.94 -1.57
N GLU A 59 0.89 15.34 -1.67
CA GLU A 59 -0.37 16.04 -1.91
C GLU A 59 -1.41 15.71 -0.84
N VAL A 60 -2.23 16.73 -0.49
CA VAL A 60 -3.42 16.49 0.32
C VAL A 60 -4.49 15.87 -0.57
N ARG A 61 -4.88 14.63 -0.25
CA ARG A 61 -5.86 13.90 -1.04
C ARG A 61 -6.67 12.91 -0.20
N ASP A 62 -7.98 12.97 -0.34
CA ASP A 62 -8.88 11.97 0.24
C ASP A 62 -8.96 10.76 -0.70
N LEU A 63 -8.32 9.67 -0.30
CA LEU A 63 -8.28 8.42 -1.08
C LEU A 63 -9.65 7.75 -1.23
N SER A 64 -10.67 8.16 -0.45
CA SER A 64 -12.04 7.66 -0.61
C SER A 64 -12.75 8.25 -1.83
N ASN A 65 -12.31 9.44 -2.30
CA ASN A 65 -12.97 10.19 -3.36
C ASN A 65 -12.07 10.45 -4.58
N GLN A 66 -10.78 10.57 -4.37
CA GLN A 66 -9.81 11.01 -5.36
C GLN A 66 -8.56 10.14 -5.37
N MET A 67 -8.73 8.87 -5.72
CA MET A 67 -7.62 7.94 -5.85
C MET A 67 -6.73 8.31 -7.05
N PRO A 68 -5.41 8.39 -6.89
CA PRO A 68 -4.49 8.56 -8.02
C PRO A 68 -4.35 7.27 -8.85
N ALA A 69 -3.63 7.37 -9.96
CA ALA A 69 -3.27 6.24 -10.82
C ALA A 69 -1.77 6.28 -11.12
N GLY A 70 -1.17 5.10 -11.36
CA GLY A 70 0.27 5.01 -11.58
C GLY A 70 0.80 3.60 -11.83
N GLU A 71 2.10 3.41 -11.67
CA GLU A 71 2.72 2.09 -11.82
C GLU A 71 2.63 1.26 -10.55
N LEU A 72 3.13 1.77 -9.42
CA LEU A 72 3.19 1.06 -8.14
C LEU A 72 2.46 1.83 -7.05
N ALA A 73 1.36 1.28 -6.56
CA ALA A 73 0.72 1.75 -5.34
C ALA A 73 1.36 1.10 -4.11
N VAL A 74 1.66 1.89 -3.10
CA VAL A 74 2.10 1.39 -1.80
C VAL A 74 1.13 1.86 -0.73
N MET A 75 0.72 0.94 0.16
CA MET A 75 -0.10 1.22 1.34
C MET A 75 0.56 0.61 2.57
N TRP A 76 0.91 1.44 3.54
CA TRP A 76 1.51 0.96 4.78
C TRP A 76 0.63 1.27 5.99
N GLY A 77 -0.21 0.31 6.36
CA GLY A 77 -1.12 0.46 7.49
C GLY A 77 -2.24 1.47 7.25
N VAL A 78 -2.85 1.44 6.08
CA VAL A 78 -3.87 2.43 5.65
C VAL A 78 -5.23 1.79 5.43
N LEU A 79 -5.25 0.57 4.88
CA LEU A 79 -6.50 -0.08 4.45
C LEU A 79 -7.49 -0.24 5.62
N HIS A 80 -7.00 -0.52 6.83
CA HIS A 80 -7.85 -0.69 8.02
C HIS A 80 -8.50 0.62 8.51
N HIS A 81 -8.05 1.79 8.04
CA HIS A 81 -8.66 3.09 8.31
C HIS A 81 -9.76 3.47 7.32
N LEU A 82 -9.78 2.84 6.15
CA LEU A 82 -10.73 3.17 5.09
C LEU A 82 -12.12 2.60 5.41
N ARG A 83 -13.16 3.38 5.10
CA ARG A 83 -14.56 2.95 5.24
C ARG A 83 -14.92 1.90 4.21
N ASP A 84 -14.55 2.13 2.95
CA ASP A 84 -14.76 1.22 1.83
C ASP A 84 -13.43 0.68 1.32
N ARG A 85 -13.00 -0.41 1.93
CA ARG A 85 -11.75 -1.12 1.61
C ARG A 85 -11.82 -1.78 0.25
N GLU A 86 -13.00 -2.32 -0.10
CA GLU A 86 -13.19 -2.99 -1.37
C GLU A 86 -13.14 -2.00 -2.54
N ALA A 87 -13.78 -0.84 -2.42
CA ALA A 87 -13.68 0.21 -3.43
C ALA A 87 -12.23 0.67 -3.64
N CYS A 88 -11.45 0.78 -2.57
CA CYS A 88 -10.02 1.11 -2.65
C CYS A 88 -9.24 0.03 -3.42
N LEU A 89 -9.38 -1.24 -3.05
CA LEU A 89 -8.69 -2.36 -3.70
C LEU A 89 -9.09 -2.50 -5.17
N LYS A 90 -10.39 -2.32 -5.47
CA LYS A 90 -10.90 -2.30 -6.84
C LYS A 90 -10.24 -1.20 -7.65
N HIS A 91 -10.21 0.04 -7.12
CA HIS A 91 -9.58 1.16 -7.81
C HIS A 91 -8.09 0.89 -8.09
N ILE A 92 -7.34 0.39 -7.08
CA ILE A 92 -5.94 0.04 -7.26
C ILE A 92 -5.79 -1.02 -8.36
N SER A 93 -6.65 -2.05 -8.39
CA SER A 93 -6.59 -3.10 -9.42
C SER A 93 -6.89 -2.60 -10.83
N GLU A 94 -7.63 -1.51 -10.97
CA GLU A 94 -8.01 -0.92 -12.26
C GLU A 94 -7.02 0.14 -12.75
N ASN A 95 -6.31 0.81 -11.84
CA ASN A 95 -5.55 2.03 -12.15
C ASN A 95 -4.05 1.95 -11.84
N TYR A 96 -3.58 0.84 -11.26
CA TYR A 96 -2.17 0.60 -11.00
C TYR A 96 -1.71 -0.72 -11.64
N ALA A 97 -0.47 -0.74 -12.12
CA ALA A 97 0.10 -1.96 -12.66
C ALA A 97 0.36 -3.00 -11.56
N MET A 98 0.74 -2.54 -10.36
CA MET A 98 1.01 -3.40 -9.21
C MET A 98 0.81 -2.65 -7.90
N ALA A 99 0.66 -3.39 -6.80
CA ALA A 99 0.59 -2.80 -5.48
C ALA A 99 1.37 -3.60 -4.45
N PHE A 100 1.91 -2.87 -3.47
CA PHE A 100 2.44 -3.42 -2.24
C PHE A 100 1.61 -2.91 -1.06
N ILE A 101 1.07 -3.82 -0.26
CA ILE A 101 0.23 -3.48 0.88
C ILE A 101 0.79 -4.16 2.14
N ARG A 102 1.03 -3.38 3.18
CA ARG A 102 1.31 -3.87 4.53
C ARG A 102 0.18 -3.49 5.46
N GLU A 103 -0.41 -4.47 6.13
CA GLU A 103 -1.47 -4.22 7.11
C GLU A 103 -1.22 -4.94 8.43
N PRO A 104 -1.63 -4.34 9.57
CA PRO A 104 -1.68 -5.06 10.83
C PRO A 104 -2.79 -6.11 10.77
N VAL A 105 -2.51 -7.30 11.31
CA VAL A 105 -3.52 -8.36 11.46
C VAL A 105 -3.84 -8.58 12.92
N LYS A 106 -5.09 -8.94 13.19
CA LYS A 106 -5.51 -9.32 14.54
C LYS A 106 -4.66 -10.47 15.05
N ASN A 107 -4.01 -10.26 16.17
CA ASN A 107 -3.48 -11.31 17.00
C ASN A 107 -4.33 -11.42 18.27
N ASN A 108 -4.35 -12.61 18.89
CA ASN A 108 -5.01 -12.83 20.18
C ASN A 108 -4.38 -12.04 21.35
N ILE A 109 -3.35 -11.27 21.09
CA ILE A 109 -2.69 -10.34 22.02
C ILE A 109 -3.25 -8.95 21.73
N ARG A 110 -3.83 -8.32 22.76
CA ARG A 110 -4.39 -6.96 22.72
C ARG A 110 -3.39 -6.00 22.07
N VAL A 111 -3.72 -5.48 20.90
CA VAL A 111 -3.05 -4.34 20.26
C VAL A 111 -4.02 -3.16 20.38
N ASP A 112 -4.12 -2.59 21.59
CA ASP A 112 -4.96 -1.43 21.86
C ASP A 112 -4.31 -0.10 21.39
N LEU A 113 -3.22 -0.15 20.61
CA LEU A 113 -2.41 1.03 20.26
C LEU A 113 -2.57 1.51 18.81
N GLU A 114 -3.24 0.80 17.93
CA GLU A 114 -3.50 1.29 16.57
C GLU A 114 -4.94 1.79 16.45
N MET A 115 -5.10 3.06 16.09
CA MET A 115 -6.40 3.65 15.76
C MET A 115 -6.93 3.01 14.48
N GLY A 116 -7.89 2.10 14.61
CA GLY A 116 -8.50 1.36 13.51
C GLY A 116 -8.94 -0.02 13.98
N LYS A 117 -9.71 -0.73 13.15
CA LYS A 117 -10.05 -2.13 13.41
C LYS A 117 -9.09 -3.02 12.62
N PRO A 118 -8.10 -3.66 13.26
CA PRO A 118 -7.23 -4.62 12.59
C PRO A 118 -8.09 -5.68 11.90
N LEU A 119 -7.70 -6.03 10.68
CA LEU A 119 -8.40 -7.04 9.90
C LEU A 119 -8.04 -8.44 10.38
N ASP A 120 -8.99 -9.36 10.29
CA ASP A 120 -8.68 -10.78 10.40
C ASP A 120 -7.85 -11.22 9.19
N LYS A 121 -6.90 -12.13 9.45
CA LYS A 121 -5.98 -12.64 8.42
C LYS A 121 -6.72 -13.18 7.20
N LYS A 122 -7.73 -14.02 7.42
CA LYS A 122 -8.50 -14.66 6.35
C LYS A 122 -9.38 -13.63 5.62
N GLU A 123 -9.93 -12.67 6.36
CA GLU A 123 -10.73 -11.59 5.80
C GLU A 123 -9.94 -10.77 4.78
N ILE A 124 -8.70 -10.35 5.11
CA ILE A 124 -7.88 -9.57 4.20
C ILE A 124 -7.41 -10.39 2.99
N GLU A 125 -7.06 -11.67 3.19
CA GLU A 125 -6.68 -12.55 2.07
C GLU A 125 -7.81 -12.66 1.05
N VAL A 126 -9.02 -12.99 1.51
CA VAL A 126 -10.20 -13.14 0.64
C VAL A 126 -10.52 -11.83 -0.08
N MET A 127 -10.51 -10.71 0.65
CA MET A 127 -10.78 -9.39 0.08
C MET A 127 -9.77 -9.02 -1.00
N VAL A 128 -8.48 -9.23 -0.75
CA VAL A 128 -7.42 -8.92 -1.72
C VAL A 128 -7.48 -9.85 -2.93
N GLN A 129 -7.66 -11.16 -2.73
CA GLN A 129 -7.71 -12.14 -3.82
C GLN A 129 -8.86 -11.90 -4.80
N LYS A 130 -9.96 -11.27 -4.34
CA LYS A 130 -11.08 -10.87 -5.20
C LYS A 130 -10.65 -9.93 -6.34
N TYR A 131 -9.71 -9.03 -6.07
CA TYR A 131 -9.22 -8.04 -7.03
C TYR A 131 -7.85 -8.40 -7.61
N PHE A 132 -7.08 -9.18 -6.89
CA PHE A 132 -5.71 -9.58 -7.21
C PHE A 132 -5.55 -11.10 -7.04
N PRO A 133 -6.07 -11.93 -7.96
CA PRO A 133 -6.08 -13.39 -7.82
C PRO A 133 -4.67 -14.01 -7.71
N HIS A 134 -3.63 -13.31 -8.19
CA HIS A 134 -2.24 -13.77 -8.14
C HIS A 134 -1.42 -13.06 -7.04
N ALA A 135 -2.07 -12.41 -6.07
CA ALA A 135 -1.37 -11.77 -4.96
C ALA A 135 -0.56 -12.80 -4.14
N ARG A 136 0.64 -12.39 -3.75
CA ARG A 136 1.49 -13.17 -2.85
C ARG A 136 1.40 -12.58 -1.45
N PHE A 137 1.21 -13.45 -0.48
CA PHE A 137 1.07 -13.08 0.93
C PHE A 137 2.22 -13.66 1.73
N PHE A 138 2.77 -12.87 2.64
CA PHE A 138 3.63 -13.40 3.69
C PHE A 138 3.41 -12.64 5.00
N TYR A 139 3.77 -13.27 6.09
CA TYR A 139 3.48 -12.81 7.44
C TYR A 139 4.77 -12.63 8.21
N TYR A 140 4.87 -11.50 8.91
CA TYR A 140 5.97 -11.24 9.83
C TYR A 140 5.45 -10.45 11.03
N GLY A 141 5.68 -11.00 12.24
CA GLY A 141 5.09 -10.44 13.45
C GLY A 141 3.56 -10.35 13.36
N ASN A 142 3.02 -9.19 13.64
CA ASN A 142 1.59 -8.88 13.59
C ASN A 142 1.18 -8.21 12.27
N SER A 143 1.89 -8.48 11.19
CA SER A 143 1.63 -7.86 9.89
C SER A 143 1.53 -8.87 8.78
N ILE A 144 0.63 -8.58 7.85
CA ILE A 144 0.58 -9.19 6.54
C ILE A 144 1.23 -8.26 5.51
N PHE A 145 2.00 -8.84 4.63
CA PHE A 145 2.66 -8.19 3.50
C PHE A 145 2.13 -8.81 2.22
N ILE A 146 1.67 -7.97 1.31
CA ILE A 146 0.94 -8.38 0.11
C ILE A 146 1.62 -7.75 -1.11
N PHE A 147 2.04 -8.59 -2.06
CA PHE A 147 2.52 -8.16 -3.36
C PHE A 147 1.51 -8.55 -4.42
N THR A 148 1.00 -7.57 -5.14
CA THR A 148 0.14 -7.82 -6.30
C THR A 148 0.99 -7.65 -7.55
N LEU A 149 1.18 -8.73 -8.29
CA LEU A 149 1.92 -8.68 -9.57
C LEU A 149 1.00 -8.23 -10.69
N PRO A 150 1.55 -7.64 -11.78
CA PRO A 150 0.78 -7.32 -12.97
C PRO A 150 0.02 -8.54 -13.46
N ARG A 151 -1.18 -8.30 -13.99
CA ARG A 151 -1.85 -9.35 -14.77
C ARG A 151 -0.93 -9.74 -15.92
N VAL A 152 -0.52 -10.98 -15.96
CA VAL A 152 0.11 -11.53 -17.17
C VAL A 152 -1.03 -11.62 -18.18
N ASP A 153 -1.05 -10.69 -19.13
CA ASP A 153 -1.94 -10.81 -20.28
C ASP A 153 -1.57 -12.10 -21.02
N THR A 154 -2.25 -13.17 -20.69
CA THR A 154 -2.27 -14.39 -21.51
C THR A 154 -3.12 -14.09 -22.74
N GLN A 155 -2.66 -13.22 -23.63
CA GLN A 155 -3.18 -13.24 -24.99
C GLN A 155 -2.58 -14.46 -25.69
N PRO A 156 -3.40 -15.39 -26.16
CA PRO A 156 -2.91 -16.42 -27.06
C PRO A 156 -2.45 -15.75 -28.35
N ARG A 157 -1.21 -16.04 -28.76
CA ARG A 157 -0.69 -15.71 -30.08
C ARG A 157 -1.44 -16.50 -31.14
#